data_3f0ec1ad67af6526badea08c09ea1e19
#
_entry.id   3f0ec1ad67af6526badea08c09ea1e19
#
_cell.length_a   1.000
_cell.length_b   1.000
_cell.length_c   1.000
_cell.angle_alpha   90.00
_cell.angle_beta   90.00
_cell.angle_gamma   90.00
#
_symmetry.space_group_name_H-M   'P 1'
#
loop_
_entity.id
_entity.type
_entity.pdbx_description
1 polymer ?
#
loop_
_entity_poly.entity_id
_entity_poly.type
_entity_poly.pdbx_seq_one_letter_code
_entity_poly.pdbx_strand_id
1 'polypeptide(L)'
;MGLTAENYRRLRKRSNEHLAPIWPPYDDVDKAKKACRPQGIEVIPRPNLEVKVSLQAVFQFQIEGIFEDPGVKSLFLSFARDRNNKFNCVAKVGADGTGGLTVYFGHDDEGSSLFASTFSLIALNVSNGEAYFPLYSNQRVNVNSSHCYIRLKYEKELKVISQRERDRILADIAALVPVIIEGIEINLDVLLMSCNSKLKAQWSDVLNPTWSFPPSCSSSLLRLVV
;
A
#
# COMPACT_ATOMS: atom_id res chain seq x y z
N MET A 1 -17.72 8.08 0.35
CA MET A 1 -18.57 7.80 -0.82
C MET A 1 -18.04 8.61 -1.99
N GLY A 2 -17.73 7.94 -3.12
CA GLY A 2 -17.32 8.64 -4.34
C GLY A 2 -18.55 9.09 -5.13
N LEU A 3 -18.50 10.27 -5.71
CA LEU A 3 -19.52 10.73 -6.66
C LEU A 3 -19.46 9.86 -7.93
N THR A 4 -20.62 9.42 -8.43
CA THR A 4 -20.69 8.78 -9.74
C THR A 4 -20.32 9.80 -10.83
N ALA A 5 -19.82 9.32 -11.98
CA ALA A 5 -19.51 10.19 -13.13
C ALA A 5 -20.69 11.09 -13.53
N GLU A 6 -21.91 10.56 -13.50
CA GLU A 6 -23.11 11.30 -13.82
C GLU A 6 -23.41 12.39 -12.78
N ASN A 7 -23.35 12.06 -11.49
CA ASN A 7 -23.56 13.05 -10.44
C ASN A 7 -22.51 14.16 -10.46
N TYR A 8 -21.25 13.80 -10.76
CA TYR A 8 -20.18 14.79 -10.95
C TYR A 8 -20.49 15.74 -12.12
N ARG A 9 -20.89 15.20 -13.29
CA ARG A 9 -21.24 16.02 -14.46
C ARG A 9 -22.43 16.96 -14.17
N ARG A 10 -23.43 16.48 -13.44
CA ARG A 10 -24.59 17.30 -13.01
C ARG A 10 -24.16 18.43 -12.07
N LEU A 11 -23.31 18.16 -11.10
CA LEU A 11 -22.79 19.19 -10.19
C LEU A 11 -21.96 20.23 -10.94
N ARG A 12 -21.09 19.79 -11.84
CA ARG A 12 -20.30 20.72 -12.67
C ARG A 12 -21.18 21.60 -13.54
N LYS A 13 -22.20 21.02 -14.19
CA LYS A 13 -23.15 21.79 -15.01
C LYS A 13 -23.82 22.88 -14.18
N ARG A 14 -24.38 22.57 -13.02
CA ARG A 14 -25.00 23.53 -12.12
C ARG A 14 -24.05 24.62 -11.64
N SER A 15 -22.80 24.22 -11.26
CA SER A 15 -21.78 25.17 -10.86
C SER A 15 -21.47 26.19 -11.97
N ASN A 16 -21.34 25.72 -13.21
CA ASN A 16 -21.09 26.59 -14.36
C ASN A 16 -22.28 27.54 -14.65
N GLU A 17 -23.51 27.03 -14.48
CA GLU A 17 -24.74 27.86 -14.64
C GLU A 17 -24.80 29.02 -13.61
N HIS A 18 -24.18 28.81 -12.43
CA HIS A 18 -24.07 29.85 -11.39
C HIS A 18 -22.75 30.66 -11.44
N LEU A 19 -22.05 30.64 -12.58
CA LEU A 19 -20.80 31.38 -12.82
C LEU A 19 -19.67 31.01 -11.81
N ALA A 20 -19.71 29.80 -11.22
CA ALA A 20 -18.70 29.30 -10.32
C ALA A 20 -18.03 28.04 -10.89
N PRO A 21 -17.14 28.15 -11.90
CA PRO A 21 -16.52 27.00 -12.58
C PRO A 21 -15.39 26.37 -11.72
N ILE A 22 -15.76 25.89 -10.54
CA ILE A 22 -14.82 25.29 -9.56
C ILE A 22 -14.51 23.82 -9.84
N TRP A 23 -15.26 23.18 -10.72
CA TRP A 23 -15.12 21.76 -11.00
C TRP A 23 -14.44 21.53 -12.35
N PRO A 24 -13.29 20.81 -12.40
CA PRO A 24 -12.63 20.48 -13.66
C PRO A 24 -13.51 19.56 -14.54
N PRO A 25 -13.20 19.37 -15.83
CA PRO A 25 -13.82 18.34 -16.65
C PRO A 25 -13.71 16.96 -16.02
N TYR A 26 -14.74 16.11 -16.18
CA TYR A 26 -14.69 14.76 -15.60
C TYR A 26 -13.53 13.95 -16.15
N ASP A 27 -13.17 14.12 -17.41
CA ASP A 27 -12.06 13.40 -18.03
C ASP A 27 -10.71 13.76 -17.41
N ASP A 28 -10.52 14.99 -16.95
CA ASP A 28 -9.32 15.40 -16.23
C ASP A 28 -9.28 14.77 -14.82
N VAL A 29 -10.44 14.68 -14.15
CA VAL A 29 -10.56 13.96 -12.87
C VAL A 29 -10.28 12.47 -13.04
N ASP A 30 -10.78 11.86 -14.13
CA ASP A 30 -10.54 10.44 -14.41
C ASP A 30 -9.06 10.17 -14.74
N LYS A 31 -8.42 11.05 -15.52
CA LYS A 31 -6.97 11.00 -15.76
C LYS A 31 -6.17 11.11 -14.47
N ALA A 32 -6.50 12.10 -13.62
CA ALA A 32 -5.85 12.27 -12.32
C ALA A 32 -6.03 11.03 -11.43
N LYS A 33 -7.25 10.47 -11.37
CA LYS A 33 -7.50 9.22 -10.62
C LYS A 33 -6.68 8.04 -11.14
N LYS A 34 -6.49 7.94 -12.47
CA LYS A 34 -5.66 6.88 -13.07
C LYS A 34 -4.18 7.10 -12.75
N ALA A 35 -3.70 8.33 -12.77
CA ALA A 35 -2.33 8.68 -12.38
C ALA A 35 -2.04 8.38 -10.89
N CYS A 36 -3.06 8.47 -10.03
CA CYS A 36 -2.96 8.14 -8.61
C CYS A 36 -3.08 6.63 -8.31
N ARG A 37 -2.81 5.75 -9.27
CA ARG A 37 -2.90 4.29 -9.08
C ARG A 37 -1.63 3.62 -9.56
N PRO A 38 -1.17 2.56 -8.87
CA PRO A 38 -0.08 1.74 -9.37
C PRO A 38 -0.45 1.10 -10.70
N GLN A 39 0.56 0.82 -11.52
CA GLN A 39 0.37 0.14 -12.81
C GLN A 39 0.10 -1.35 -12.60
N GLY A 40 -0.49 -1.99 -13.61
CA GLY A 40 -0.68 -3.44 -13.61
C GLY A 40 -1.77 -3.96 -12.67
N ILE A 41 -2.80 -3.15 -12.41
CA ILE A 41 -3.96 -3.61 -11.65
C ILE A 41 -4.73 -4.63 -12.50
N GLU A 42 -4.88 -5.84 -11.98
CA GLU A 42 -5.66 -6.91 -12.58
C GLU A 42 -6.99 -7.06 -11.85
N VAL A 43 -8.05 -7.24 -12.63
CA VAL A 43 -9.40 -7.53 -12.11
C VAL A 43 -9.81 -8.91 -12.60
N ILE A 44 -10.01 -9.84 -11.67
CA ILE A 44 -10.53 -11.17 -11.96
C ILE A 44 -12.04 -11.13 -11.75
N PRO A 45 -12.85 -11.43 -12.78
CA PRO A 45 -14.31 -11.35 -12.68
C PRO A 45 -14.90 -12.48 -11.83
N ARG A 46 -16.20 -12.39 -11.52
CA ARG A 46 -16.96 -13.46 -10.85
C ARG A 46 -16.81 -14.80 -11.60
N PRO A 47 -16.84 -15.95 -10.89
CA PRO A 47 -17.21 -16.14 -9.47
C PRO A 47 -16.12 -15.80 -8.47
N ASN A 48 -14.85 -15.64 -8.86
CA ASN A 48 -13.72 -15.39 -7.98
C ASN A 48 -13.33 -13.91 -8.03
N LEU A 49 -14.28 -13.00 -7.76
CA LEU A 49 -14.02 -11.57 -7.83
C LEU A 49 -12.82 -11.17 -6.97
N GLU A 50 -11.78 -10.75 -7.66
CA GLU A 50 -10.53 -10.34 -7.06
C GLU A 50 -9.94 -9.15 -7.81
N VAL A 51 -9.39 -8.20 -7.08
CA VAL A 51 -8.55 -7.12 -7.62
C VAL A 51 -7.17 -7.27 -7.01
N LYS A 52 -6.15 -7.34 -7.84
CA LYS A 52 -4.76 -7.48 -7.38
C LYS A 52 -3.81 -6.59 -8.17
N VAL A 53 -2.68 -6.28 -7.54
CA VAL A 53 -1.54 -5.60 -8.15
C VAL A 53 -0.26 -6.20 -7.56
N SER A 54 0.82 -6.23 -8.33
CA SER A 54 2.09 -6.77 -7.83
C SER A 54 2.66 -5.89 -6.70
N LEU A 55 3.28 -6.51 -5.72
CA LEU A 55 3.94 -5.79 -4.62
C LEU A 55 5.04 -4.86 -5.15
N GLN A 56 5.79 -5.29 -6.17
CA GLN A 56 6.80 -4.48 -6.85
C GLN A 56 6.21 -3.20 -7.45
N ALA A 57 5.06 -3.29 -8.13
CA ALA A 57 4.41 -2.12 -8.72
C ALA A 57 3.91 -1.14 -7.66
N VAL A 58 3.41 -1.64 -6.53
CA VAL A 58 3.00 -0.79 -5.40
C VAL A 58 4.20 -0.14 -4.73
N PHE A 59 5.29 -0.88 -4.53
CA PHE A 59 6.53 -0.36 -3.95
C PHE A 59 7.11 0.76 -4.82
N GLN A 60 7.25 0.51 -6.11
CA GLN A 60 7.70 1.50 -7.07
C GLN A 60 6.81 2.75 -7.08
N PHE A 61 5.49 2.56 -7.16
CA PHE A 61 4.53 3.66 -7.18
C PHE A 61 4.63 4.55 -5.92
N GLN A 62 4.81 3.95 -4.74
CA GLN A 62 4.94 4.71 -3.50
C GLN A 62 6.29 5.44 -3.41
N ILE A 63 7.37 4.83 -3.88
CA ILE A 63 8.68 5.51 -3.97
C ILE A 63 8.60 6.69 -4.93
N GLU A 64 8.10 6.49 -6.15
CA GLU A 64 7.95 7.56 -7.13
C GLU A 64 7.12 8.73 -6.58
N GLY A 65 6.00 8.42 -5.90
CA GLY A 65 5.14 9.43 -5.27
C GLY A 65 5.84 10.28 -4.19
N ILE A 66 6.79 9.71 -3.45
CA ILE A 66 7.60 10.49 -2.49
C ILE A 66 8.50 11.49 -3.22
N PHE A 67 9.03 11.12 -4.38
CA PHE A 67 9.92 11.98 -5.17
C PHE A 67 9.18 13.06 -5.99
N GLU A 68 7.84 13.08 -5.97
CA GLU A 68 7.06 14.23 -6.44
C GLU A 68 7.25 15.44 -5.52
N ASP A 69 7.64 15.24 -4.24
CA ASP A 69 8.03 16.33 -3.34
C ASP A 69 9.45 16.84 -3.71
N PRO A 70 9.57 18.09 -4.18
CA PRO A 70 10.87 18.65 -4.58
C PRO A 70 11.87 18.72 -3.43
N GLY A 71 11.40 18.88 -2.19
CA GLY A 71 12.25 18.93 -1.00
C GLY A 71 12.89 17.57 -0.73
N VAL A 72 12.11 16.49 -0.78
CA VAL A 72 12.61 15.12 -0.62
C VAL A 72 13.58 14.78 -1.76
N LYS A 73 13.21 15.12 -3.00
CA LYS A 73 14.06 14.87 -4.17
C LYS A 73 15.41 15.60 -4.06
N SER A 74 15.39 16.87 -3.68
CA SER A 74 16.62 17.68 -3.51
C SER A 74 17.53 17.12 -2.42
N LEU A 75 16.94 16.73 -1.28
CA LEU A 75 17.66 16.14 -0.18
C LEU A 75 18.28 14.78 -0.58
N PHE A 76 17.52 13.91 -1.23
CA PHE A 76 17.99 12.63 -1.76
C PHE A 76 19.21 12.83 -2.68
N LEU A 77 19.11 13.73 -3.66
CA LEU A 77 20.19 14.00 -4.60
C LEU A 77 21.44 14.58 -3.91
N SER A 78 21.30 15.30 -2.81
CA SER A 78 22.43 15.79 -2.03
C SER A 78 23.22 14.65 -1.39
N PHE A 79 22.54 13.67 -0.81
CA PHE A 79 23.17 12.48 -0.24
C PHE A 79 23.70 11.50 -1.31
N ALA A 80 23.05 11.44 -2.46
CA ALA A 80 23.42 10.57 -3.56
C ALA A 80 24.78 10.88 -4.20
N ARG A 81 25.35 12.07 -3.93
CA ARG A 81 26.70 12.44 -4.36
C ARG A 81 27.79 11.60 -3.70
N ASP A 82 27.53 11.10 -2.50
CA ASP A 82 28.43 10.18 -1.82
C ASP A 82 28.02 8.74 -2.14
N ARG A 83 28.89 8.03 -2.87
CA ARG A 83 28.67 6.64 -3.30
C ARG A 83 28.62 5.62 -2.15
N ASN A 84 29.07 6.00 -0.94
CA ASN A 84 28.99 5.13 0.24
C ASN A 84 27.58 5.11 0.85
N ASN A 85 26.74 6.08 0.48
CA ASN A 85 25.38 6.15 0.97
C ASN A 85 24.50 5.07 0.34
N LYS A 86 23.78 4.35 1.21
CA LYS A 86 22.77 3.36 0.84
C LYS A 86 21.38 3.90 1.18
N PHE A 87 20.44 3.68 0.29
CA PHE A 87 19.07 4.15 0.46
C PHE A 87 18.17 2.96 0.74
N ASN A 88 17.52 3.00 1.89
CA ASN A 88 16.74 1.88 2.41
C ASN A 88 15.36 2.34 2.86
N CYS A 89 14.36 1.52 2.58
CA CYS A 89 12.99 1.77 2.95
C CYS A 89 12.55 0.90 4.12
N VAL A 90 11.69 1.47 4.94
CA VAL A 90 10.89 0.74 5.92
C VAL A 90 9.45 0.75 5.43
N ALA A 91 8.85 -0.41 5.32
CA ALA A 91 7.45 -0.54 4.90
C ALA A 91 6.64 -1.41 5.86
N LYS A 92 5.33 -1.39 5.68
CA LYS A 92 4.37 -2.20 6.43
C LYS A 92 3.46 -2.93 5.47
N VAL A 93 3.27 -4.21 5.68
CA VAL A 93 2.22 -5.01 5.04
C VAL A 93 1.15 -5.32 6.08
N GLY A 94 -0.09 -5.13 5.71
CA GLY A 94 -1.24 -5.52 6.51
C GLY A 94 -2.13 -6.49 5.77
N ALA A 95 -2.80 -7.37 6.53
CA ALA A 95 -3.88 -8.19 6.01
C ALA A 95 -5.03 -8.22 7.01
N ASP A 96 -6.24 -8.12 6.51
CA ASP A 96 -7.45 -8.15 7.33
C ASP A 96 -8.65 -8.63 6.52
N GLY A 97 -9.57 -9.31 7.20
CA GLY A 97 -10.85 -9.72 6.67
C GLY A 97 -11.96 -8.89 7.29
N THR A 98 -12.86 -8.38 6.46
CA THR A 98 -14.08 -7.71 6.94
C THR A 98 -15.31 -8.45 6.49
N GLY A 99 -16.27 -8.61 7.40
CA GLY A 99 -17.60 -9.12 7.09
C GLY A 99 -18.64 -8.00 7.02
N GLY A 100 -19.80 -8.27 6.45
CA GLY A 100 -20.96 -7.35 6.53
C GLY A 100 -20.99 -6.25 5.46
N LEU A 101 -20.39 -6.46 4.29
CA LEU A 101 -20.51 -5.56 3.13
C LEU A 101 -21.89 -5.60 2.44
N THR A 102 -22.80 -6.43 2.90
CA THR A 102 -24.17 -6.63 2.40
C THR A 102 -24.95 -5.34 2.23
N VAL A 103 -24.75 -4.37 3.13
CA VAL A 103 -25.50 -3.10 3.12
C VAL A 103 -25.23 -2.24 1.87
N TYR A 104 -24.12 -2.46 1.18
CA TYR A 104 -23.73 -1.64 0.03
C TYR A 104 -24.08 -2.24 -1.34
N PHE A 105 -24.31 -3.54 -1.43
CA PHE A 105 -24.48 -4.21 -2.72
C PHE A 105 -25.87 -4.86 -2.92
N GLY A 106 -26.76 -4.75 -1.93
CA GLY A 106 -28.18 -5.10 -2.10
C GLY A 106 -28.50 -6.59 -2.33
N HIS A 107 -27.56 -7.49 -2.05
CA HIS A 107 -27.78 -8.92 -2.14
C HIS A 107 -27.55 -9.59 -0.77
N ASP A 108 -28.55 -10.34 -0.31
CA ASP A 108 -28.52 -11.10 0.94
C ASP A 108 -27.66 -12.39 0.87
N ASP A 109 -26.77 -12.48 -0.10
CA ASP A 109 -25.94 -13.66 -0.30
C ASP A 109 -24.82 -13.75 0.76
N GLU A 110 -24.60 -14.97 1.27
CA GLU A 110 -23.57 -15.35 2.25
C GLU A 110 -22.12 -14.92 1.87
N GLY A 111 -21.93 -14.23 0.76
CA GLY A 111 -20.65 -13.86 0.13
C GLY A 111 -20.16 -12.43 0.36
N SER A 112 -20.71 -11.70 1.34
CA SER A 112 -20.35 -10.29 1.56
C SER A 112 -19.09 -10.05 2.39
N SER A 113 -18.21 -11.02 2.48
CA SER A 113 -16.93 -10.88 3.16
C SER A 113 -15.85 -10.43 2.18
N LEU A 114 -15.00 -9.50 2.59
CA LEU A 114 -13.86 -9.03 1.83
C LEU A 114 -12.57 -9.33 2.60
N PHE A 115 -11.63 -9.99 1.97
CA PHE A 115 -10.27 -10.11 2.46
C PHE A 115 -9.37 -9.10 1.72
N ALA A 116 -8.63 -8.29 2.47
CA ALA A 116 -7.78 -7.24 1.94
C ALA A 116 -6.35 -7.41 2.42
N SER A 117 -5.38 -7.25 1.54
CA SER A 117 -3.98 -7.03 1.90
C SER A 117 -3.50 -5.68 1.39
N THR A 118 -2.66 -5.02 2.19
CA THR A 118 -2.22 -3.64 1.97
C THR A 118 -0.72 -3.52 2.14
N PHE A 119 -0.13 -2.55 1.46
CA PHE A 119 1.26 -2.14 1.61
C PHE A 119 1.33 -0.65 1.90
N SER A 120 2.21 -0.24 2.81
CA SER A 120 2.43 1.16 3.15
C SER A 120 3.90 1.43 3.38
N LEU A 121 4.45 2.40 2.68
CA LEU A 121 5.78 2.90 2.95
C LEU A 121 5.76 3.78 4.21
N ILE A 122 6.65 3.48 5.16
CA ILE A 122 6.74 4.20 6.44
C ILE A 122 7.87 5.23 6.40
N ALA A 123 9.03 4.85 5.90
CA ALA A 123 10.18 5.72 5.86
C ALA A 123 11.09 5.39 4.68
N LEU A 124 11.79 6.42 4.19
CA LEU A 124 12.96 6.31 3.34
C LEU A 124 14.14 6.88 4.12
N ASN A 125 15.17 6.10 4.29
CA ASN A 125 16.37 6.44 5.04
C ASN A 125 17.59 6.39 4.16
N VAL A 126 18.60 7.20 4.49
CA VAL A 126 19.96 7.08 3.98
C VAL A 126 20.88 6.60 5.09
N SER A 127 21.80 5.70 4.76
CA SER A 127 22.82 5.19 5.68
C SER A 127 24.19 5.22 5.03
N ASN A 128 25.19 5.68 5.76
CA ASN A 128 26.61 5.62 5.36
C ASN A 128 27.37 4.51 6.09
N GLY A 129 26.65 3.59 6.76
CA GLY A 129 27.23 2.52 7.57
C GLY A 129 27.43 2.88 9.05
N GLU A 130 27.53 4.17 9.40
CA GLU A 130 27.71 4.65 10.79
C GLU A 130 26.45 5.30 11.33
N ALA A 131 25.68 5.98 10.47
CA ALA A 131 24.49 6.73 10.88
C ALA A 131 23.33 6.51 9.90
N TYR A 132 22.11 6.63 10.44
CA TYR A 132 20.86 6.60 9.70
C TYR A 132 20.22 7.98 9.71
N PHE A 133 19.89 8.51 8.52
CA PHE A 133 19.19 9.77 8.39
C PHE A 133 17.86 9.56 7.67
N PRO A 134 16.72 9.96 8.26
CA PRO A 134 15.44 9.89 7.60
C PRO A 134 15.33 10.99 6.53
N LEU A 135 15.13 10.59 5.27
CA LEU A 135 14.82 11.49 4.16
C LEU A 135 13.31 11.76 4.07
N TYR A 136 12.53 10.73 4.38
CA TYR A 136 11.09 10.79 4.42
C TYR A 136 10.58 9.94 5.58
N SER A 137 9.60 10.43 6.30
CA SER A 137 8.90 9.68 7.33
C SER A 137 7.40 9.95 7.25
N ASN A 138 6.63 8.91 7.06
CA ASN A 138 5.18 8.95 7.11
C ASN A 138 4.72 8.93 8.56
N GLN A 139 4.79 10.07 9.23
CA GLN A 139 4.41 10.22 10.65
C GLN A 139 2.92 10.00 10.90
N ARG A 140 2.10 10.10 9.85
CA ARG A 140 0.65 9.92 9.92
C ARG A 140 0.25 8.71 9.09
N VAL A 141 0.71 7.53 9.46
CA VAL A 141 0.18 6.28 8.90
C VAL A 141 -1.28 6.15 9.33
N ASN A 142 -2.10 7.04 8.80
CA ASN A 142 -3.54 6.98 8.94
C ASN A 142 -4.04 5.91 7.97
N VAL A 143 -4.89 5.03 8.46
CA VAL A 143 -5.55 3.95 7.71
C VAL A 143 -6.15 4.45 6.37
N ASN A 144 -6.47 5.72 6.27
CA ASN A 144 -7.16 6.31 5.13
C ASN A 144 -6.27 6.99 4.09
N SER A 145 -4.98 7.23 4.35
CA SER A 145 -4.18 8.13 3.50
C SER A 145 -2.93 7.52 2.87
N SER A 146 -2.48 6.36 3.32
CA SER A 146 -1.17 5.84 2.91
C SER A 146 -1.13 4.35 2.59
N HIS A 147 -2.28 3.69 2.54
CA HIS A 147 -2.34 2.28 2.22
C HIS A 147 -2.67 2.07 0.74
N CYS A 148 -1.80 1.38 0.04
CA CYS A 148 -2.15 0.80 -1.26
C CYS A 148 -2.60 -0.63 -1.06
N TYR A 149 -3.77 -0.96 -1.58
CA TYR A 149 -4.22 -2.35 -1.62
C TYR A 149 -3.35 -3.13 -2.60
N ILE A 150 -2.79 -4.24 -2.12
CA ILE A 150 -2.09 -5.21 -2.97
C ILE A 150 -3.12 -6.18 -3.55
N ARG A 151 -4.12 -6.54 -2.72
CA ARG A 151 -5.16 -7.48 -3.09
C ARG A 151 -6.45 -7.19 -2.35
N LEU A 152 -7.55 -7.30 -3.08
CA LEU A 152 -8.91 -7.31 -2.56
C LEU A 152 -9.60 -8.55 -3.11
N LYS A 153 -10.04 -9.44 -2.25
CA LYS A 153 -10.70 -10.67 -2.63
C LYS A 153 -12.04 -10.81 -1.91
N TYR A 154 -13.11 -11.05 -2.65
CA TYR A 154 -14.43 -11.33 -2.09
C TYR A 154 -14.48 -12.78 -1.61
N GLU A 155 -13.93 -13.00 -0.45
CA GLU A 155 -13.87 -14.32 0.19
C GLU A 155 -13.84 -14.13 1.71
N LYS A 156 -14.49 -15.07 2.43
CA LYS A 156 -14.48 -15.07 3.89
C LYS A 156 -13.07 -15.37 4.40
N GLU A 157 -12.67 -14.68 5.45
CA GLU A 157 -11.39 -14.94 6.14
C GLU A 157 -11.42 -16.34 6.79
N LEU A 158 -10.89 -17.33 6.09
CA LEU A 158 -10.64 -18.68 6.57
C LEU A 158 -9.14 -18.89 6.81
N LYS A 159 -8.77 -19.78 7.73
CA LYS A 159 -7.36 -20.09 8.03
C LYS A 159 -6.56 -20.42 6.76
N VAL A 160 -7.12 -21.23 5.85
CA VAL A 160 -6.48 -21.62 4.59
C VAL A 160 -6.24 -20.42 3.67
N ILE A 161 -7.21 -19.49 3.60
CA ILE A 161 -7.09 -18.27 2.78
C ILE A 161 -5.99 -17.37 3.34
N SER A 162 -6.01 -17.15 4.64
CA SER A 162 -5.03 -16.35 5.36
C SER A 162 -3.60 -16.92 5.19
N GLN A 163 -3.42 -18.23 5.31
CA GLN A 163 -2.12 -18.87 5.11
C GLN A 163 -1.63 -18.73 3.67
N ARG A 164 -2.49 -19.00 2.68
CA ARG A 164 -2.15 -18.82 1.26
C ARG A 164 -1.74 -17.38 0.95
N GLU A 165 -2.46 -16.40 1.49
CA GLU A 165 -2.13 -15.00 1.28
C GLU A 165 -0.79 -14.61 1.93
N ARG A 166 -0.52 -15.10 3.14
CA ARG A 166 0.79 -14.95 3.78
C ARG A 166 1.91 -15.49 2.91
N ASP A 167 1.78 -16.74 2.44
CA ASP A 167 2.82 -17.41 1.65
C ASP A 167 3.07 -16.67 0.34
N ARG A 168 2.00 -16.13 -0.27
CA ARG A 168 2.10 -15.28 -1.45
C ARG A 168 2.83 -13.97 -1.16
N ILE A 169 2.48 -13.28 -0.07
CA ILE A 169 3.15 -12.03 0.34
C ILE A 169 4.64 -12.29 0.59
N LEU A 170 4.98 -13.38 1.26
CA LEU A 170 6.40 -13.74 1.51
C LEU A 170 7.14 -14.03 0.21
N ALA A 171 6.50 -14.71 -0.75
CA ALA A 171 7.07 -14.94 -2.07
C ALA A 171 7.27 -13.65 -2.85
N ASP A 172 6.28 -12.74 -2.81
CA ASP A 172 6.36 -11.42 -3.46
C ASP A 172 7.50 -10.58 -2.85
N ILE A 173 7.69 -10.63 -1.52
CA ILE A 173 8.79 -9.94 -0.83
C ILE A 173 10.15 -10.50 -1.27
N ALA A 174 10.28 -11.82 -1.33
CA ALA A 174 11.51 -12.48 -1.76
C ALA A 174 11.87 -12.19 -3.24
N ALA A 175 10.87 -11.83 -4.04
CA ALA A 175 11.03 -11.48 -5.45
C ALA A 175 11.20 -9.97 -5.70
N LEU A 176 11.16 -9.13 -4.64
CA LEU A 176 11.33 -7.69 -4.80
C LEU A 176 12.73 -7.35 -5.31
N VAL A 177 12.76 -6.43 -6.26
CA VAL A 177 14.00 -5.83 -6.74
C VAL A 177 14.08 -4.36 -6.32
N PRO A 178 15.28 -3.79 -6.19
CA PRO A 178 15.44 -2.37 -5.86
C PRO A 178 14.69 -1.47 -6.84
N VAL A 179 14.13 -0.37 -6.33
CA VAL A 179 13.59 0.70 -7.18
C VAL A 179 14.72 1.64 -7.55
N ILE A 180 14.82 1.98 -8.82
CA ILE A 180 15.88 2.85 -9.34
C ILE A 180 15.32 4.25 -9.57
N ILE A 181 15.85 5.25 -8.84
CA ILE A 181 15.52 6.65 -9.00
C ILE A 181 16.81 7.41 -9.37
N GLU A 182 16.82 8.11 -10.50
CA GLU A 182 17.99 8.86 -10.99
C GLU A 182 19.27 8.00 -11.05
N GLY A 183 19.14 6.71 -11.35
CA GLY A 183 20.25 5.75 -11.41
C GLY A 183 20.71 5.21 -10.05
N ILE A 184 20.01 5.49 -8.97
CA ILE A 184 20.36 5.09 -7.61
C ILE A 184 19.36 4.03 -7.13
N GLU A 185 19.88 2.97 -6.55
CA GLU A 185 19.07 1.88 -6.01
C GLU A 185 18.50 2.21 -4.63
N ILE A 186 17.21 1.97 -4.48
CA ILE A 186 16.48 2.07 -3.22
C ILE A 186 15.97 0.68 -2.85
N ASN A 187 16.45 0.16 -1.73
CA ASN A 187 16.15 -1.19 -1.25
C ASN A 187 15.02 -1.16 -0.20
N LEU A 188 14.27 -2.23 -0.12
CA LEU A 188 13.41 -2.50 1.04
C LEU A 188 14.25 -3.23 2.10
N ASP A 189 14.53 -2.55 3.23
CA ASP A 189 15.39 -3.09 4.31
C ASP A 189 14.56 -3.74 5.43
N VAL A 190 13.47 -3.09 5.81
CA VAL A 190 12.62 -3.55 6.91
C VAL A 190 11.18 -3.60 6.47
N LEU A 191 10.57 -4.76 6.65
CA LEU A 191 9.14 -4.94 6.48
C LEU A 191 8.47 -5.25 7.82
N LEU A 192 7.51 -4.44 8.18
CA LEU A 192 6.65 -4.67 9.34
C LEU A 192 5.39 -5.38 8.89
N MET A 193 5.04 -6.50 9.50
CA MET A 193 3.77 -7.18 9.23
C MET A 193 2.75 -6.82 10.30
N SER A 194 1.59 -6.39 9.87
CA SER A 194 0.46 -6.06 10.74
C SER A 194 -0.74 -6.91 10.36
N CYS A 195 -1.26 -7.61 11.33
CA CYS A 195 -2.46 -8.40 11.19
C CYS A 195 -3.29 -8.34 12.48
N ASN A 196 -4.58 -8.64 12.39
CA ASN A 196 -5.40 -8.76 13.60
C ASN A 196 -4.92 -9.95 14.47
N SER A 197 -5.39 -10.02 15.71
CA SER A 197 -4.97 -11.04 16.68
C SER A 197 -5.20 -12.47 16.19
N LYS A 198 -6.28 -12.70 15.43
CA LYS A 198 -6.63 -13.99 14.85
C LYS A 198 -5.65 -14.41 13.75
N LEU A 199 -5.32 -13.52 12.82
CA LEU A 199 -4.31 -13.74 11.79
C LEU A 199 -2.92 -13.90 12.40
N LYS A 200 -2.59 -13.12 13.44
CA LYS A 200 -1.34 -13.25 14.17
C LYS A 200 -1.16 -14.66 14.72
N ALA A 201 -2.17 -15.22 15.38
CA ALA A 201 -2.11 -16.59 15.89
C ALA A 201 -1.92 -17.64 14.76
N GLN A 202 -2.54 -17.40 13.59
CA GLN A 202 -2.41 -18.28 12.43
C GLN A 202 -1.05 -18.19 11.73
N TRP A 203 -0.38 -17.05 11.84
CA TRP A 203 0.90 -16.77 11.17
C TRP A 203 2.11 -17.05 12.07
N SER A 204 1.95 -17.00 13.41
CA SER A 204 3.04 -17.20 14.37
C SER A 204 3.63 -18.62 14.35
N ASP A 205 2.83 -19.63 14.00
CA ASP A 205 3.25 -21.02 14.01
C ASP A 205 4.33 -21.37 12.95
N VAL A 206 4.63 -20.43 12.04
CA VAL A 206 5.53 -20.68 10.89
C VAL A 206 6.65 -19.62 10.81
N LEU A 207 6.63 -18.63 11.70
CA LEU A 207 7.63 -17.57 11.65
C LEU A 207 8.96 -18.09 12.21
N ASN A 208 9.95 -18.14 11.32
CA ASN A 208 11.34 -18.50 11.61
C ASN A 208 11.88 -17.63 12.79
N PRO A 209 12.76 -18.12 13.67
CA PRO A 209 13.30 -17.40 14.82
C PRO A 209 14.04 -16.08 14.52
N THR A 210 14.24 -15.76 13.24
CA THR A 210 14.73 -14.43 12.80
C THR A 210 13.70 -13.29 12.95
N TRP A 211 12.42 -13.63 13.23
CA TRP A 211 11.38 -12.63 13.48
C TRP A 211 11.39 -12.20 14.94
N SER A 212 11.92 -11.03 15.23
CA SER A 212 11.90 -10.47 16.58
C SER A 212 10.74 -9.50 16.78
N PHE A 213 10.06 -9.64 17.91
CA PHE A 213 9.10 -8.63 18.35
C PHE A 213 9.86 -7.50 19.05
N PRO A 214 9.68 -6.24 18.70
CA PRO A 214 10.21 -5.16 19.51
C PRO A 214 9.58 -5.21 20.90
N PRO A 215 10.37 -5.12 21.98
CA PRO A 215 9.90 -5.35 23.37
C PRO A 215 8.87 -4.35 23.89
N SER A 216 8.59 -3.28 23.16
CA SER A 216 7.69 -2.21 23.59
C SER A 216 6.33 -2.20 22.87
N CYS A 217 6.05 -3.12 21.94
CA CYS A 217 4.78 -3.13 21.22
C CYS A 217 3.83 -4.21 21.74
N SER A 218 2.83 -3.78 22.50
CA SER A 218 1.67 -4.62 22.88
C SER A 218 0.75 -4.96 21.70
N SER A 219 0.98 -4.42 20.53
CA SER A 219 0.21 -4.66 19.29
C SER A 219 1.06 -5.32 18.23
N SER A 220 0.63 -6.46 17.83
CA SER A 220 0.68 -7.23 16.54
C SER A 220 1.68 -6.83 15.43
N LEU A 221 2.82 -6.23 15.69
CA LEU A 221 3.85 -5.92 14.70
C LEU A 221 4.95 -6.99 14.71
N LEU A 222 5.16 -7.63 13.57
CA LEU A 222 6.28 -8.52 13.29
C LEU A 222 7.29 -7.77 12.42
N ARG A 223 8.56 -7.82 12.77
CA ARG A 223 9.64 -7.23 11.96
C ARG A 223 10.34 -8.34 11.17
N LEU A 224 10.34 -8.20 9.86
CA LEU A 224 11.21 -8.96 8.96
C LEU A 224 12.35 -8.03 8.53
N VAL A 225 13.59 -8.47 8.71
CA VAL A 225 14.74 -7.83 8.07
C VAL A 225 14.94 -8.59 6.76
N VAL A 226 14.85 -7.88 5.64
CA VAL A 226 14.95 -8.42 4.28
C VAL A 226 16.41 -8.43 3.82
#